data_0e15102a75bbaab2e4cd61531c2cdd5c
#
_entry.id   0e15102a75bbaab2e4cd61531c2cdd5c
#
_cell.length_a   1.000
_cell.length_b   1.000
_cell.length_c   1.000
_cell.angle_alpha   90.00
_cell.angle_beta   90.00
_cell.angle_gamma   90.00
#
_symmetry.space_group_name_H-M   'P 1'
#
loop_
_entity.id
_entity.type
_entity.pdbx_description
1 polymer ?
#
loop_
_entity_poly.entity_id
_entity_poly.type
_entity_poly.pdbx_seq_one_letter_code
_entity_poly.pdbx_strand_id
1 'polypeptide(L)'
;AAAASSSSSLRAVFPSGKSSVFSSLRRSSKEVVRPQRGSHHGGDYVAKQIVSTTTNSSSSEEEASVTTKRNQVIVSPSIAKANLWDLKQSVEKVLEAGAEWLHVSVQDGSSYAPKISLGSPVVKCLRTNVSLLEKNVKIDVKLNTREPMDRIEEFVSAGADVITFAPEAAKQPMAVLQKIKHSAKERERDILAGIVLNPSTGLYAIEELRPYCDVVVVMLVNPGLGTTPYKTLDEKIKRVRSVREYFGPATRVQIDGGVDERSAKELIKAGADTIVAGSAVFKSDDPARVIRALKGEEGGVSNKGHPRPR
;
A
#
# COMPACT_ATOMS: atom_id res chain seq x y z
N ALA A 1 -5.13 -16.93 -63.73
CA ALA A 1 -5.33 -15.52 -63.86
C ALA A 1 -4.57 -14.78 -62.79
N ALA A 2 -3.51 -14.11 -63.21
CA ALA A 2 -2.65 -13.31 -62.34
C ALA A 2 -3.30 -11.97 -62.02
N ALA A 3 -3.08 -11.47 -60.81
CA ALA A 3 -3.27 -10.08 -60.49
C ALA A 3 -2.14 -9.60 -59.58
N ALA A 4 -1.53 -8.53 -60.02
CA ALA A 4 -0.26 -7.97 -59.57
C ALA A 4 -0.35 -7.17 -58.29
N SER A 5 0.76 -7.19 -57.53
CA SER A 5 1.10 -6.34 -56.42
C SER A 5 1.39 -4.91 -56.81
N SER A 6 0.90 -3.94 -56.05
CA SER A 6 1.42 -2.57 -56.06
C SER A 6 1.66 -2.10 -54.63
N SER A 7 2.95 -2.03 -54.29
CA SER A 7 3.49 -1.41 -53.08
C SER A 7 3.65 0.08 -53.28
N SER A 8 3.00 0.94 -52.50
CA SER A 8 3.29 2.38 -52.43
C SER A 8 3.94 2.69 -51.08
N SER A 9 5.22 3.02 -51.15
CA SER A 9 6.01 3.55 -50.04
C SER A 9 5.74 5.05 -49.87
N LEU A 10 5.21 5.43 -48.71
CA LEU A 10 5.16 6.83 -48.27
C LEU A 10 6.42 7.15 -47.48
N ARG A 11 7.31 7.94 -48.03
CA ARG A 11 8.41 8.61 -47.35
C ARG A 11 7.89 9.85 -46.64
N ALA A 12 8.05 9.91 -45.33
CA ALA A 12 7.86 11.14 -44.60
C ALA A 12 9.11 12.03 -44.69
N VAL A 13 8.93 13.25 -45.13
CA VAL A 13 9.95 14.31 -45.24
C VAL A 13 9.92 15.11 -43.93
N PHE A 14 11.04 15.19 -43.23
CA PHE A 14 11.24 16.11 -42.12
C PHE A 14 12.00 17.36 -42.61
N PRO A 15 11.56 18.58 -42.28
CA PRO A 15 12.34 19.77 -42.56
C PRO A 15 13.37 20.01 -41.43
N SER A 16 14.59 20.24 -41.82
CA SER A 16 15.69 20.74 -41.00
C SER A 16 15.56 22.25 -40.82
N GLY A 17 15.51 22.70 -39.58
CA GLY A 17 15.61 24.10 -39.20
C GLY A 17 16.65 24.33 -38.13
N LYS A 18 17.78 24.92 -38.53
CA LYS A 18 18.80 25.47 -37.60
C LYS A 18 18.32 26.82 -37.10
N SER A 19 18.49 27.11 -35.81
CA SER A 19 18.99 28.44 -35.41
C SER A 19 19.41 28.47 -33.95
N SER A 20 20.61 28.95 -33.77
CA SER A 20 21.35 29.30 -32.57
C SER A 20 20.80 30.58 -31.91
N VAL A 21 20.70 30.59 -30.57
CA VAL A 21 20.94 31.83 -29.81
C VAL A 21 21.67 31.48 -28.54
N PHE A 22 22.96 31.80 -28.50
CA PHE A 22 23.76 31.98 -27.29
C PHE A 22 23.57 33.42 -26.81
N SER A 23 23.21 33.61 -25.56
CA SER A 23 23.57 34.84 -24.82
C SER A 23 23.61 34.60 -23.33
N SER A 24 24.83 34.61 -22.85
CA SER A 24 25.44 35.24 -21.66
C SER A 24 24.50 35.53 -20.45
N LEU A 25 24.78 34.85 -19.33
CA LEU A 25 24.58 35.42 -18.01
C LEU A 25 25.81 35.22 -17.13
N ARG A 26 26.26 36.32 -16.55
CA ARG A 26 27.47 36.62 -15.79
C ARG A 26 27.59 35.78 -14.52
N ARG A 27 28.80 35.35 -14.22
CA ARG A 27 29.27 34.86 -12.93
C ARG A 27 29.23 35.99 -11.90
N SER A 28 28.57 35.73 -10.78
CA SER A 28 28.75 36.53 -9.56
C SER A 28 29.54 35.69 -8.57
N SER A 29 30.76 36.09 -8.33
CA SER A 29 31.67 35.54 -7.31
C SER A 29 31.14 35.95 -5.94
N LYS A 30 30.94 35.04 -5.01
CA LYS A 30 30.80 35.29 -3.60
C LYS A 30 31.96 34.67 -2.84
N GLU A 31 32.61 35.53 -2.10
CA GLU A 31 33.79 35.40 -1.26
C GLU A 31 33.66 34.27 -0.22
N VAL A 32 34.72 33.47 -0.12
CA VAL A 32 34.91 32.47 0.94
C VAL A 32 35.56 33.18 2.12
N VAL A 33 34.83 33.37 3.20
CA VAL A 33 35.38 33.76 4.49
C VAL A 33 35.82 32.54 5.27
N ARG A 34 37.10 32.39 5.52
CA ARG A 34 37.70 31.41 6.42
C ARG A 34 37.58 31.89 7.87
N PRO A 35 37.17 31.08 8.86
CA PRO A 35 37.33 31.42 10.26
C PRO A 35 38.76 31.11 10.74
N GLN A 36 39.34 32.03 11.43
CA GLN A 36 40.65 31.95 12.11
C GLN A 36 40.55 31.05 13.36
N ARG A 37 41.62 30.32 13.62
CA ARG A 37 41.86 29.59 14.87
C ARG A 37 42.18 30.58 16.01
N GLY A 38 41.43 30.47 17.10
CA GLY A 38 41.74 31.10 18.40
C GLY A 38 41.88 30.00 19.46
N SER A 39 42.99 30.10 20.20
CA SER A 39 43.52 29.20 21.23
C SER A 39 42.82 29.33 22.58
N HIS A 40 42.72 28.21 23.27
CA HIS A 40 42.71 27.95 24.74
C HIS A 40 42.15 29.02 25.72
N HIS A 41 41.17 28.58 26.55
CA HIS A 41 41.30 28.57 28.01
C HIS A 41 40.20 27.69 28.62
N GLY A 42 40.58 26.91 29.65
CA GLY A 42 39.70 26.02 30.38
C GLY A 42 38.75 26.82 31.32
N GLY A 43 37.63 26.23 31.59
CA GLY A 43 36.67 26.72 32.56
C GLY A 43 35.70 25.59 32.92
N ASP A 44 35.77 25.12 34.15
CA ASP A 44 34.90 24.14 34.81
C ASP A 44 33.43 24.53 34.66
N TYR A 45 32.62 23.64 34.06
CA TYR A 45 31.18 23.76 34.15
C TYR A 45 30.62 22.68 35.09
N VAL A 46 30.27 23.12 36.30
CA VAL A 46 29.45 22.40 37.25
C VAL A 46 28.07 22.22 36.67
N ALA A 47 27.68 20.96 36.40
CA ALA A 47 26.35 20.61 35.97
C ALA A 47 25.37 20.77 37.15
N LYS A 48 24.52 21.80 37.12
CA LYS A 48 23.32 21.88 37.94
C LYS A 48 22.23 20.98 37.32
N GLN A 49 21.94 19.86 37.97
CA GLN A 49 20.72 19.09 37.74
C GLN A 49 19.50 19.93 38.14
N ILE A 50 18.72 20.34 37.13
CA ILE A 50 17.35 20.81 37.36
C ILE A 50 16.44 19.60 37.22
N VAL A 51 15.97 19.07 38.32
CA VAL A 51 14.89 18.12 38.37
C VAL A 51 13.60 18.92 38.17
N SER A 52 13.06 18.90 36.93
CA SER A 52 11.71 19.37 36.69
C SER A 52 10.78 18.13 36.69
N THR A 53 10.09 17.94 37.77
CA THR A 53 8.93 17.04 37.85
C THR A 53 7.78 17.70 37.07
N THR A 54 7.64 17.35 35.79
CA THR A 54 6.43 17.61 35.02
C THR A 54 5.67 16.30 34.92
N THR A 55 4.51 16.25 35.52
CA THR A 55 3.58 15.13 35.52
C THR A 55 3.06 14.91 34.09
N ASN A 56 3.54 13.83 33.44
CA ASN A 56 3.04 13.36 32.16
C ASN A 56 1.74 12.54 32.39
N SER A 57 0.58 13.21 32.38
CA SER A 57 -0.72 12.53 32.33
C SER A 57 -1.39 12.55 30.96
N SER A 58 -0.84 13.26 29.97
CA SER A 58 -1.41 13.34 28.61
C SER A 58 -0.90 12.27 27.63
N SER A 59 0.28 11.70 27.83
CA SER A 59 0.85 10.70 26.91
C SER A 59 0.19 9.33 27.00
N SER A 60 -0.32 8.95 28.18
CA SER A 60 -0.92 7.63 28.36
C SER A 60 -2.33 7.50 27.76
N GLU A 61 -3.09 8.59 27.68
CA GLU A 61 -4.43 8.58 27.09
C GLU A 61 -4.35 8.62 25.54
N GLU A 62 -3.40 9.34 24.96
CA GLU A 62 -3.16 9.35 23.51
C GLU A 62 -2.62 7.99 23.02
N GLU A 63 -1.67 7.38 23.72
CA GLU A 63 -1.18 6.04 23.38
C GLU A 63 -2.27 4.97 23.53
N ALA A 64 -3.10 5.04 24.57
CA ALA A 64 -4.24 4.14 24.76
C ALA A 64 -5.30 4.33 23.65
N SER A 65 -5.59 5.56 23.22
CA SER A 65 -6.56 5.84 22.16
C SER A 65 -6.06 5.38 20.78
N VAL A 66 -4.76 5.53 20.50
CA VAL A 66 -4.12 5.05 19.29
C VAL A 66 -4.10 3.51 19.25
N THR A 67 -3.88 2.86 20.39
CA THR A 67 -3.87 1.40 20.50
C THR A 67 -5.28 0.83 20.33
N THR A 68 -6.31 1.50 20.86
CA THR A 68 -7.70 1.03 20.76
C THR A 68 -8.24 1.14 19.33
N LYS A 69 -7.89 2.21 18.59
CA LYS A 69 -8.24 2.35 17.17
C LYS A 69 -7.55 1.34 16.25
N ARG A 70 -6.39 0.79 16.64
CA ARG A 70 -5.65 -0.23 15.88
C ARG A 70 -6.17 -1.65 16.06
N ASN A 71 -6.98 -1.91 17.07
CA ASN A 71 -7.54 -3.26 17.33
C ASN A 71 -8.69 -3.63 16.37
N GLN A 72 -9.14 -2.71 15.52
CA GLN A 72 -10.18 -3.01 14.54
C GLN A 72 -9.58 -3.66 13.30
N VAL A 73 -10.06 -4.86 12.97
CA VAL A 73 -9.72 -5.56 11.73
C VAL A 73 -10.39 -4.87 10.54
N ILE A 74 -9.60 -4.53 9.54
CA ILE A 74 -10.06 -3.89 8.31
C ILE A 74 -10.18 -4.92 7.20
N VAL A 75 -11.29 -4.91 6.48
CA VAL A 75 -11.43 -5.64 5.22
C VAL A 75 -11.28 -4.66 4.06
N SER A 76 -10.33 -4.95 3.16
CA SER A 76 -10.01 -4.18 1.96
C SER A 76 -10.37 -4.98 0.70
N PRO A 77 -11.61 -4.86 0.16
CA PRO A 77 -12.02 -5.59 -1.04
C PRO A 77 -11.16 -5.22 -2.25
N SER A 78 -10.59 -6.23 -2.92
CA SER A 78 -9.76 -6.04 -4.11
C SER A 78 -10.62 -5.84 -5.35
N ILE A 79 -10.69 -4.61 -5.85
CA ILE A 79 -11.52 -4.21 -6.99
C ILE A 79 -11.12 -4.90 -8.31
N ALA A 80 -9.95 -5.52 -8.39
CA ALA A 80 -9.56 -6.36 -9.53
C ALA A 80 -10.48 -7.60 -9.71
N LYS A 81 -11.36 -7.89 -8.74
CA LYS A 81 -12.37 -8.96 -8.78
C LYS A 81 -13.79 -8.44 -8.87
N ALA A 82 -13.97 -7.13 -8.92
CA ALA A 82 -15.25 -6.48 -9.16
C ALA A 82 -15.74 -6.68 -10.60
N ASN A 83 -17.00 -6.36 -10.86
CA ASN A 83 -17.48 -6.19 -12.23
C ASN A 83 -16.90 -4.86 -12.78
N LEU A 84 -15.89 -4.97 -13.64
CA LEU A 84 -15.21 -3.77 -14.18
C LEU A 84 -16.09 -3.01 -15.18
N TRP A 85 -17.13 -3.65 -15.77
CA TRP A 85 -18.09 -2.97 -16.61
C TRP A 85 -18.97 -1.99 -15.83
N ASP A 86 -19.28 -2.34 -14.57
CA ASP A 86 -20.03 -1.52 -13.64
C ASP A 86 -19.28 -1.44 -12.30
N LEU A 87 -18.12 -0.82 -12.36
CA LEU A 87 -17.24 -0.70 -11.18
C LEU A 87 -17.89 0.14 -10.09
N LYS A 88 -18.65 1.19 -10.47
CA LYS A 88 -19.34 2.07 -9.52
C LYS A 88 -20.27 1.25 -8.63
N GLN A 89 -21.23 0.52 -9.22
CA GLN A 89 -22.20 -0.29 -8.47
C GLN A 89 -21.49 -1.35 -7.62
N SER A 90 -20.44 -1.99 -8.17
CA SER A 90 -19.66 -2.99 -7.44
C SER A 90 -19.00 -2.40 -6.19
N VAL A 91 -18.44 -1.20 -6.29
CA VAL A 91 -17.80 -0.49 -5.18
C VAL A 91 -18.83 -0.04 -4.17
N GLU A 92 -19.93 0.60 -4.58
CA GLU A 92 -21.02 1.03 -3.70
C GLU A 92 -21.56 -0.13 -2.88
N LYS A 93 -21.81 -1.30 -3.52
CA LYS A 93 -22.28 -2.51 -2.84
C LYS A 93 -21.36 -2.97 -1.71
N VAL A 94 -20.05 -2.94 -1.89
CA VAL A 94 -19.11 -3.38 -0.84
C VAL A 94 -18.93 -2.31 0.25
N LEU A 95 -19.06 -1.03 -0.07
CA LEU A 95 -19.05 0.05 0.91
C LEU A 95 -20.30 0.04 1.80
N GLU A 96 -21.47 -0.23 1.23
CA GLU A 96 -22.72 -0.43 1.98
C GLU A 96 -22.63 -1.68 2.86
N ALA A 97 -21.90 -2.70 2.41
CA ALA A 97 -21.60 -3.91 3.16
C ALA A 97 -20.59 -3.71 4.32
N GLY A 98 -20.06 -2.49 4.51
CA GLY A 98 -19.17 -2.15 5.63
C GLY A 98 -17.67 -2.27 5.31
N ALA A 99 -17.26 -2.22 4.04
CA ALA A 99 -15.85 -2.06 3.68
C ALA A 99 -15.36 -0.65 4.00
N GLU A 100 -14.19 -0.56 4.62
CA GLU A 100 -13.57 0.71 5.03
C GLU A 100 -12.43 1.12 4.10
N TRP A 101 -11.83 0.15 3.43
CA TRP A 101 -10.76 0.33 2.46
C TRP A 101 -11.17 -0.28 1.12
N LEU A 102 -10.51 0.15 0.05
CA LEU A 102 -10.59 -0.46 -1.29
C LEU A 102 -9.18 -0.80 -1.78
N HIS A 103 -8.92 -2.06 -2.06
CA HIS A 103 -7.62 -2.52 -2.53
C HIS A 103 -7.50 -2.45 -4.05
N VAL A 104 -6.44 -1.80 -4.52
CA VAL A 104 -6.09 -1.66 -5.94
C VAL A 104 -4.74 -2.33 -6.19
N SER A 105 -4.74 -3.56 -6.70
CA SER A 105 -3.52 -4.21 -7.17
C SER A 105 -3.15 -3.66 -8.55
N VAL A 106 -2.01 -2.97 -8.62
CA VAL A 106 -1.45 -2.42 -9.86
C VAL A 106 -0.39 -3.36 -10.40
N GLN A 107 -0.56 -3.84 -11.62
CA GLN A 107 0.36 -4.76 -12.30
C GLN A 107 0.67 -4.21 -13.69
N ASP A 108 1.94 -4.13 -14.05
CA ASP A 108 2.42 -3.53 -15.29
C ASP A 108 2.81 -4.54 -16.38
N GLY A 109 2.55 -5.83 -16.16
CA GLY A 109 2.91 -6.90 -17.09
C GLY A 109 4.40 -7.24 -17.11
N SER A 110 5.20 -6.69 -16.20
CA SER A 110 6.61 -7.01 -16.06
C SER A 110 6.85 -8.42 -15.54
N SER A 111 8.11 -8.84 -15.50
CA SER A 111 8.51 -10.15 -14.97
C SER A 111 8.11 -10.37 -13.51
N TYR A 112 7.92 -9.29 -12.74
CA TYR A 112 7.49 -9.36 -11.35
C TYR A 112 6.02 -9.80 -11.21
N ALA A 113 5.14 -9.30 -12.08
CA ALA A 113 3.71 -9.66 -12.11
C ALA A 113 3.25 -9.74 -13.58
N PRO A 114 3.25 -10.94 -14.20
CA PRO A 114 3.04 -11.10 -15.65
C PRO A 114 1.58 -10.89 -16.07
N LYS A 115 0.95 -9.85 -15.58
CA LYS A 115 -0.42 -9.40 -15.91
C LYS A 115 -0.45 -7.90 -15.93
N ILE A 116 -1.27 -7.34 -16.80
CA ILE A 116 -1.62 -5.91 -16.76
C ILE A 116 -2.96 -5.78 -16.04
N SER A 117 -3.07 -4.81 -15.16
CA SER A 117 -4.30 -4.58 -14.40
C SER A 117 -4.69 -3.10 -14.36
N LEU A 118 -5.09 -2.61 -13.18
CA LEU A 118 -5.61 -1.27 -12.96
C LEU A 118 -4.46 -0.25 -12.84
N GLY A 119 -4.69 0.97 -13.34
CA GLY A 119 -3.73 2.08 -13.25
C GLY A 119 -4.25 3.24 -12.40
N SER A 120 -3.46 4.30 -12.33
CA SER A 120 -3.78 5.55 -11.61
C SER A 120 -5.09 6.22 -12.05
N PRO A 121 -5.55 6.13 -13.32
CA PRO A 121 -6.85 6.67 -13.70
C PRO A 121 -8.01 6.06 -12.92
N VAL A 122 -7.93 4.76 -12.58
CA VAL A 122 -8.96 4.09 -11.76
C VAL A 122 -8.91 4.62 -10.32
N VAL A 123 -7.72 4.78 -9.75
CA VAL A 123 -7.55 5.37 -8.40
C VAL A 123 -8.12 6.79 -8.36
N LYS A 124 -7.82 7.60 -9.37
CA LYS A 124 -8.37 8.95 -9.50
C LYS A 124 -9.89 8.96 -9.61
N CYS A 125 -10.46 8.06 -10.43
CA CYS A 125 -11.91 7.91 -10.57
C CYS A 125 -12.56 7.54 -9.23
N LEU A 126 -12.00 6.59 -8.48
CA LEU A 126 -12.47 6.25 -7.14
C LEU A 126 -12.40 7.45 -6.19
N ARG A 127 -11.27 8.17 -6.15
CA ARG A 127 -11.06 9.31 -5.25
C ARG A 127 -12.01 10.46 -5.51
N THR A 128 -12.44 10.68 -6.74
CA THR A 128 -13.40 11.73 -7.10
C THR A 128 -14.85 11.33 -6.85
N ASN A 129 -15.14 10.10 -6.44
CA ASN A 129 -16.48 9.66 -6.09
C ASN A 129 -16.88 10.21 -4.71
N VAL A 130 -17.99 10.93 -4.66
CA VAL A 130 -18.49 11.61 -3.46
C VAL A 130 -18.75 10.60 -2.33
N SER A 131 -19.34 9.44 -2.63
CA SER A 131 -19.65 8.41 -1.63
C SER A 131 -18.40 7.88 -0.89
N LEU A 132 -17.25 7.82 -1.56
CA LEU A 132 -15.99 7.42 -0.92
C LEU A 132 -15.46 8.53 0.00
N LEU A 133 -15.59 9.78 -0.41
CA LEU A 133 -15.17 10.94 0.38
C LEU A 133 -16.02 11.08 1.66
N GLU A 134 -17.33 11.00 1.54
CA GLU A 134 -18.27 11.10 2.67
C GLU A 134 -18.05 9.98 3.70
N LYS A 135 -17.78 8.76 3.24
CA LYS A 135 -17.51 7.60 4.11
C LYS A 135 -16.06 7.52 4.59
N ASN A 136 -15.20 8.46 4.21
CA ASN A 136 -13.75 8.46 4.52
C ASN A 136 -13.05 7.14 4.16
N VAL A 137 -13.40 6.57 3.01
CA VAL A 137 -12.85 5.30 2.52
C VAL A 137 -11.40 5.49 2.09
N LYS A 138 -10.50 4.63 2.57
CA LYS A 138 -9.10 4.65 2.14
C LYS A 138 -8.90 3.84 0.86
N ILE A 139 -8.09 4.36 -0.04
CA ILE A 139 -7.66 3.67 -1.26
C ILE A 139 -6.27 3.09 -1.02
N ASP A 140 -6.20 1.77 -0.93
CA ASP A 140 -5.02 0.96 -0.66
C ASP A 140 -4.41 0.47 -1.98
N VAL A 141 -3.31 1.07 -2.40
CA VAL A 141 -2.62 0.78 -3.66
C VAL A 141 -1.41 -0.12 -3.41
N LYS A 142 -1.42 -1.30 -4.04
CA LYS A 142 -0.28 -2.20 -4.04
C LYS A 142 0.38 -2.20 -5.42
N LEU A 143 1.62 -1.70 -5.49
CA LEU A 143 2.41 -1.62 -6.71
C LEU A 143 3.19 -2.93 -6.94
N ASN A 144 2.64 -3.80 -7.79
CA ASN A 144 3.33 -4.96 -8.33
C ASN A 144 3.93 -4.59 -9.71
N THR A 145 4.83 -3.61 -9.70
CA THR A 145 5.41 -3.02 -10.91
C THR A 145 6.93 -3.07 -10.82
N ARG A 146 7.58 -3.00 -11.98
CA ARG A 146 9.02 -2.74 -12.02
C ARG A 146 9.27 -1.28 -11.62
N GLU A 147 10.35 -1.05 -10.86
CA GLU A 147 10.76 0.29 -10.41
C GLU A 147 9.59 1.11 -9.86
N PRO A 148 9.03 0.74 -8.69
CA PRO A 148 7.90 1.44 -8.11
C PRO A 148 8.17 2.92 -7.85
N MET A 149 9.45 3.34 -7.73
CA MET A 149 9.86 4.74 -7.62
C MET A 149 9.24 5.64 -8.69
N ASP A 150 9.19 5.16 -9.93
CA ASP A 150 8.69 5.91 -11.08
C ASP A 150 7.16 6.13 -11.04
N ARG A 151 6.46 5.41 -10.16
CA ARG A 151 5.00 5.42 -10.04
C ARG A 151 4.48 6.23 -8.86
N ILE A 152 5.32 6.55 -7.87
CA ILE A 152 4.86 7.13 -6.60
C ILE A 152 4.06 8.42 -6.83
N GLU A 153 4.61 9.40 -7.58
CA GLU A 153 3.95 10.69 -7.82
C GLU A 153 2.59 10.53 -8.51
N GLU A 154 2.50 9.62 -9.45
CA GLU A 154 1.29 9.32 -10.21
C GLU A 154 0.16 8.86 -9.27
N PHE A 155 0.45 7.89 -8.37
CA PHE A 155 -0.57 7.33 -7.47
C PHE A 155 -0.86 8.23 -6.27
N VAL A 156 0.12 8.97 -5.77
CA VAL A 156 -0.10 10.01 -4.75
C VAL A 156 -1.04 11.09 -5.29
N SER A 157 -0.78 11.57 -6.52
CA SER A 157 -1.63 12.57 -7.19
C SER A 157 -3.02 12.04 -7.52
N ALA A 158 -3.13 10.75 -7.83
CA ALA A 158 -4.42 10.10 -8.08
C ALA A 158 -5.27 9.94 -6.82
N GLY A 159 -4.69 10.06 -5.63
CA GLY A 159 -5.43 10.04 -4.37
C GLY A 159 -5.31 8.75 -3.56
N ALA A 160 -4.24 7.97 -3.72
CA ALA A 160 -3.94 6.83 -2.84
C ALA A 160 -3.74 7.28 -1.39
N ASP A 161 -4.22 6.50 -0.42
CA ASP A 161 -4.02 6.71 1.01
C ASP A 161 -3.03 5.72 1.62
N VAL A 162 -2.83 4.59 0.95
CA VAL A 162 -1.84 3.58 1.29
C VAL A 162 -1.09 3.21 0.02
N ILE A 163 0.24 3.18 0.07
CA ILE A 163 1.06 2.73 -1.06
C ILE A 163 2.05 1.70 -0.55
N THR A 164 1.96 0.50 -1.11
CA THR A 164 2.86 -0.61 -0.80
C THR A 164 3.51 -1.16 -2.07
N PHE A 165 4.74 -1.64 -1.94
CA PHE A 165 5.51 -2.21 -3.05
C PHE A 165 6.42 -3.33 -2.56
N ALA A 166 6.85 -4.22 -3.46
CA ALA A 166 7.81 -5.26 -3.12
C ALA A 166 9.24 -4.69 -3.14
N PRO A 167 10.02 -4.86 -2.07
CA PRO A 167 11.41 -4.38 -2.02
C PRO A 167 12.25 -4.91 -3.18
N GLU A 168 12.00 -6.14 -3.62
CA GLU A 168 12.73 -6.79 -4.72
C GLU A 168 12.49 -6.13 -6.09
N ALA A 169 11.41 -5.36 -6.23
CA ALA A 169 11.08 -4.65 -7.46
C ALA A 169 11.77 -3.28 -7.58
N ALA A 170 12.40 -2.80 -6.51
CA ALA A 170 13.01 -1.49 -6.42
C ALA A 170 14.53 -1.57 -6.33
N LYS A 171 15.26 -0.74 -7.07
CA LYS A 171 16.72 -0.60 -6.93
C LYS A 171 17.12 -0.03 -5.57
N GLN A 172 16.32 0.87 -5.03
CA GLN A 172 16.55 1.56 -3.76
C GLN A 172 15.25 1.59 -2.94
N PRO A 173 14.87 0.47 -2.28
CA PRO A 173 13.58 0.38 -1.60
C PRO A 173 13.41 1.40 -0.46
N MET A 174 14.48 1.76 0.26
CA MET A 174 14.46 2.82 1.26
C MET A 174 14.04 4.17 0.65
N ALA A 175 14.63 4.53 -0.49
CA ALA A 175 14.31 5.78 -1.16
C ALA A 175 12.85 5.83 -1.64
N VAL A 176 12.25 4.69 -2.00
CA VAL A 176 10.83 4.59 -2.36
C VAL A 176 9.94 4.91 -1.16
N LEU A 177 10.21 4.33 0.03
CA LEU A 177 9.47 4.63 1.26
C LEU A 177 9.57 6.12 1.61
N GLN A 178 10.78 6.69 1.55
CA GLN A 178 11.01 8.11 1.81
C GLN A 178 10.28 9.00 0.79
N LYS A 179 10.26 8.61 -0.50
CA LYS A 179 9.54 9.35 -1.55
C LYS A 179 8.03 9.37 -1.29
N ILE A 180 7.43 8.26 -0.87
CA ILE A 180 6.00 8.21 -0.50
C ILE A 180 5.71 9.22 0.61
N LYS A 181 6.52 9.22 1.68
CA LYS A 181 6.35 10.12 2.82
C LYS A 181 6.58 11.59 2.45
N HIS A 182 7.59 11.86 1.62
CA HIS A 182 7.87 13.21 1.14
C HIS A 182 6.71 13.75 0.29
N SER A 183 6.26 12.99 -0.69
CA SER A 183 5.15 13.38 -1.57
C SER A 183 3.82 13.55 -0.81
N ALA A 184 3.61 12.77 0.26
CA ALA A 184 2.48 12.93 1.16
C ALA A 184 2.54 14.28 1.89
N LYS A 185 3.70 14.60 2.46
CA LYS A 185 3.93 15.86 3.20
C LYS A 185 3.76 17.09 2.30
N GLU A 186 4.28 17.06 1.07
CA GLU A 186 4.13 18.15 0.11
C GLU A 186 2.66 18.45 -0.24
N ARG A 187 1.77 17.48 -0.05
CA ARG A 187 0.33 17.58 -0.33
C ARG A 187 -0.53 17.66 0.93
N GLU A 188 0.10 17.82 2.08
CA GLU A 188 -0.59 17.88 3.39
C GLU A 188 -1.55 16.68 3.60
N ARG A 189 -1.10 15.48 3.15
CA ARG A 189 -1.88 14.23 3.25
C ARG A 189 -1.16 13.22 4.14
N ASP A 190 -1.94 12.44 4.89
CA ASP A 190 -1.45 11.28 5.62
C ASP A 190 -1.55 10.03 4.72
N ILE A 191 -0.42 9.65 4.09
CA ILE A 191 -0.31 8.46 3.25
C ILE A 191 0.54 7.42 3.98
N LEU A 192 -0.02 6.24 4.18
CA LEU A 192 0.68 5.11 4.76
C LEU A 192 1.63 4.50 3.74
N ALA A 193 2.91 4.40 4.09
CA ALA A 193 3.94 3.77 3.27
C ALA A 193 4.24 2.37 3.78
N GLY A 194 4.46 1.42 2.86
CA GLY A 194 4.77 0.06 3.28
C GLY A 194 5.38 -0.82 2.21
N ILE A 195 5.70 -2.03 2.63
CA ILE A 195 6.33 -3.05 1.78
C ILE A 195 5.46 -4.28 1.65
N VAL A 196 5.67 -5.00 0.55
CA VAL A 196 5.03 -6.28 0.24
C VAL A 196 6.06 -7.38 0.44
N LEU A 197 5.78 -8.33 1.30
CA LEU A 197 6.59 -9.52 1.52
C LEU A 197 6.04 -10.67 0.69
N ASN A 198 6.75 -11.01 -0.37
CA ASN A 198 6.47 -12.22 -1.12
C ASN A 198 6.71 -13.47 -0.27
N PRO A 199 6.17 -14.63 -0.63
CA PRO A 199 6.40 -15.85 0.14
C PRO A 199 7.87 -16.19 0.37
N SER A 200 8.74 -15.82 -0.58
CA SER A 200 10.19 -16.08 -0.54
C SER A 200 11.00 -14.96 0.12
N THR A 201 10.40 -13.80 0.45
CA THR A 201 11.11 -12.68 1.05
C THR A 201 11.41 -12.95 2.52
N GLY A 202 12.70 -13.07 2.87
CA GLY A 202 13.16 -13.25 4.24
C GLY A 202 13.07 -11.95 5.05
N LEU A 203 12.78 -12.05 6.36
CA LEU A 203 12.65 -10.87 7.23
C LEU A 203 13.99 -10.13 7.40
N TYR A 204 15.11 -10.83 7.39
CA TYR A 204 16.45 -10.23 7.43
C TYR A 204 16.74 -9.29 6.25
N ALA A 205 16.14 -9.57 5.09
CA ALA A 205 16.36 -8.77 3.87
C ALA A 205 15.70 -7.39 3.92
N ILE A 206 14.86 -7.14 4.93
CA ILE A 206 14.06 -5.90 5.07
C ILE A 206 14.30 -5.20 6.41
N GLU A 207 15.33 -5.60 7.14
CA GLU A 207 15.59 -5.10 8.50
C GLU A 207 15.70 -3.57 8.52
N GLU A 208 16.48 -3.00 7.63
CA GLU A 208 16.68 -1.55 7.51
C GLU A 208 15.42 -0.80 7.04
N LEU A 209 14.48 -1.49 6.39
CA LEU A 209 13.23 -0.89 5.92
C LEU A 209 12.16 -0.83 7.02
N ARG A 210 12.23 -1.73 8.01
CA ARG A 210 11.23 -1.90 9.05
C ARG A 210 10.80 -0.60 9.73
N PRO A 211 11.73 0.30 10.16
CA PRO A 211 11.35 1.52 10.87
C PRO A 211 10.54 2.51 10.04
N TYR A 212 10.53 2.36 8.71
CA TYR A 212 9.88 3.27 7.77
C TYR A 212 8.53 2.74 7.27
N CYS A 213 8.11 1.57 7.75
CA CYS A 213 6.88 0.91 7.30
C CYS A 213 5.71 1.16 8.26
N ASP A 214 4.67 1.84 7.78
CA ASP A 214 3.38 1.91 8.46
C ASP A 214 2.56 0.63 8.22
N VAL A 215 2.76 -0.01 7.07
CA VAL A 215 2.05 -1.21 6.62
C VAL A 215 3.04 -2.24 6.08
N VAL A 216 2.83 -3.50 6.42
CA VAL A 216 3.49 -4.64 5.79
C VAL A 216 2.44 -5.58 5.21
N VAL A 217 2.54 -5.88 3.92
CA VAL A 217 1.65 -6.81 3.23
C VAL A 217 2.29 -8.18 3.17
N VAL A 218 1.65 -9.17 3.77
CA VAL A 218 2.09 -10.58 3.73
C VAL A 218 1.36 -11.28 2.58
N MET A 219 2.10 -11.59 1.52
CA MET A 219 1.55 -12.35 0.41
C MET A 219 1.44 -13.82 0.75
N LEU A 220 0.23 -14.35 0.69
CA LEU A 220 -0.05 -15.78 0.88
C LEU A 220 -0.08 -16.56 -0.44
N VAL A 221 0.12 -15.85 -1.55
CA VAL A 221 0.22 -16.37 -2.92
C VAL A 221 1.34 -15.67 -3.67
N ASN A 222 1.83 -16.28 -4.74
CA ASN A 222 2.76 -15.62 -5.65
C ASN A 222 2.03 -14.55 -6.47
N PRO A 223 2.53 -13.31 -6.51
CA PRO A 223 1.90 -12.21 -7.24
C PRO A 223 1.70 -12.54 -8.73
N GLY A 224 0.54 -12.16 -9.27
CA GLY A 224 0.20 -12.40 -10.68
C GLY A 224 -0.09 -13.85 -11.05
N LEU A 225 0.52 -14.84 -10.37
CA LEU A 225 0.34 -16.26 -10.63
C LEU A 225 -0.82 -16.87 -9.83
N GLY A 226 -1.05 -16.37 -8.62
CA GLY A 226 -2.11 -16.90 -7.73
C GLY A 226 -1.81 -18.26 -7.11
N THR A 227 -0.64 -18.84 -7.39
CA THR A 227 -0.20 -20.08 -6.76
C THR A 227 0.29 -19.82 -5.35
N THR A 228 0.05 -20.74 -4.42
CA THR A 228 0.55 -20.63 -3.04
C THR A 228 1.65 -21.66 -2.77
N PRO A 229 2.77 -21.26 -2.14
CA PRO A 229 3.76 -22.23 -1.68
C PRO A 229 3.36 -22.87 -0.33
N TYR A 230 2.40 -22.29 0.38
CA TYR A 230 1.93 -22.79 1.67
C TYR A 230 0.96 -23.96 1.46
N LYS A 231 1.33 -25.13 1.99
CA LYS A 231 0.55 -26.36 1.86
C LYS A 231 -0.60 -26.41 2.87
N THR A 232 -0.43 -25.77 4.02
CA THR A 232 -1.39 -25.82 5.13
C THR A 232 -1.74 -24.42 5.63
N LEU A 233 -2.83 -24.33 6.40
CA LEU A 233 -3.20 -23.10 7.10
C LEU A 233 -2.15 -22.77 8.19
N ASP A 234 -1.60 -23.77 8.84
CA ASP A 234 -0.58 -23.58 9.89
C ASP A 234 0.69 -22.91 9.37
N GLU A 235 1.11 -23.22 8.15
CA GLU A 235 2.25 -22.54 7.52
C GLU A 235 1.95 -21.04 7.28
N LYS A 236 0.74 -20.72 6.86
CA LYS A 236 0.29 -19.31 6.72
C LYS A 236 0.24 -18.60 8.06
N ILE A 237 -0.31 -19.26 9.09
CA ILE A 237 -0.38 -18.75 10.48
C ILE A 237 1.03 -18.46 11.00
N LYS A 238 1.97 -19.40 10.85
CA LYS A 238 3.38 -19.22 11.26
C LYS A 238 3.99 -17.99 10.57
N ARG A 239 3.78 -17.84 9.27
CA ARG A 239 4.30 -16.69 8.51
C ARG A 239 3.74 -15.37 9.04
N VAL A 240 2.44 -15.26 9.23
CA VAL A 240 1.79 -14.04 9.73
C VAL A 240 2.27 -13.72 11.15
N ARG A 241 2.36 -14.71 12.03
CA ARG A 241 2.87 -14.55 13.40
C ARG A 241 4.32 -14.03 13.42
N SER A 242 5.21 -14.63 12.65
CA SER A 242 6.60 -14.18 12.54
C SER A 242 6.71 -12.74 12.03
N VAL A 243 5.87 -12.34 11.09
CA VAL A 243 5.84 -10.95 10.60
C VAL A 243 5.31 -10.01 11.68
N ARG A 244 4.25 -10.38 12.40
CA ARG A 244 3.72 -9.57 13.52
C ARG A 244 4.75 -9.38 14.63
N GLU A 245 5.40 -10.46 15.03
CA GLU A 245 6.46 -10.42 16.07
C GLU A 245 7.62 -9.52 15.62
N TYR A 246 8.03 -9.62 14.36
CA TYR A 246 9.13 -8.83 13.81
C TYR A 246 8.80 -7.35 13.72
N PHE A 247 7.62 -6.97 13.21
CA PHE A 247 7.24 -5.56 13.04
C PHE A 247 6.69 -4.91 14.31
N GLY A 248 6.20 -5.70 15.26
CA GLY A 248 5.58 -5.19 16.48
C GLY A 248 4.17 -4.60 16.27
N PRO A 249 3.57 -4.01 17.31
CA PRO A 249 2.17 -3.57 17.29
C PRO A 249 1.96 -2.27 16.50
N ALA A 250 3.01 -1.48 16.25
CA ALA A 250 2.89 -0.18 15.59
C ALA A 250 2.66 -0.27 14.07
N THR A 251 3.15 -1.32 13.41
CA THR A 251 2.99 -1.52 11.97
C THR A 251 1.73 -2.34 11.69
N ARG A 252 0.94 -1.92 10.71
CA ARG A 252 -0.23 -2.68 10.25
C ARG A 252 0.21 -3.91 9.46
N VAL A 253 -0.30 -5.08 9.83
CA VAL A 253 -0.05 -6.35 9.12
C VAL A 253 -1.24 -6.68 8.25
N GLN A 254 -1.07 -6.47 6.96
CA GLN A 254 -2.07 -6.76 5.93
C GLN A 254 -1.77 -8.13 5.30
N ILE A 255 -2.77 -8.95 5.09
CA ILE A 255 -2.64 -10.22 4.38
C ILE A 255 -3.34 -10.17 3.03
N ASP A 256 -2.71 -10.74 2.00
CA ASP A 256 -3.29 -10.81 0.65
C ASP A 256 -3.03 -12.18 0.00
N GLY A 257 -4.10 -12.71 -0.57
CA GLY A 257 -4.10 -13.94 -1.35
C GLY A 257 -4.70 -15.14 -0.65
N GLY A 258 -5.78 -15.66 -1.21
CA GLY A 258 -6.38 -16.93 -0.80
C GLY A 258 -6.91 -16.95 0.64
N VAL A 259 -7.41 -15.82 1.12
CA VAL A 259 -8.06 -15.71 2.44
C VAL A 259 -9.57 -15.95 2.24
N ASP A 260 -10.12 -16.83 3.03
CA ASP A 260 -11.54 -17.11 3.16
C ASP A 260 -12.03 -16.92 4.59
N GLU A 261 -13.32 -17.06 4.82
CA GLU A 261 -13.94 -16.86 6.13
C GLU A 261 -13.40 -17.81 7.21
N ARG A 262 -12.94 -19.01 6.82
CA ARG A 262 -12.41 -20.02 7.76
C ARG A 262 -11.00 -19.66 8.20
N SER A 263 -10.16 -19.25 7.26
CA SER A 263 -8.75 -18.90 7.53
C SER A 263 -8.60 -17.53 8.16
N ALA A 264 -9.52 -16.58 7.90
CA ALA A 264 -9.45 -15.21 8.39
C ALA A 264 -9.31 -15.16 9.92
N LYS A 265 -10.18 -15.86 10.66
CA LYS A 265 -10.17 -15.86 12.12
C LYS A 265 -8.81 -16.29 12.71
N GLU A 266 -8.20 -17.32 12.17
CA GLU A 266 -6.92 -17.83 12.66
C GLU A 266 -5.74 -16.91 12.25
N LEU A 267 -5.82 -16.29 11.07
CA LEU A 267 -4.82 -15.33 10.62
C LEU A 267 -4.88 -14.01 11.41
N ILE A 268 -6.09 -13.58 11.82
CA ILE A 268 -6.27 -12.44 12.75
C ILE A 268 -5.65 -12.75 14.10
N LYS A 269 -5.89 -13.92 14.69
CA LYS A 269 -5.25 -14.36 15.93
C LYS A 269 -3.72 -14.44 15.82
N ALA A 270 -3.20 -14.71 14.61
CA ALA A 270 -1.77 -14.69 14.35
C ALA A 270 -1.19 -13.28 14.23
N GLY A 271 -2.03 -12.23 14.19
CA GLY A 271 -1.62 -10.85 14.20
C GLY A 271 -1.93 -10.06 12.92
N ALA A 272 -2.70 -10.61 11.98
CA ALA A 272 -3.22 -9.82 10.86
C ALA A 272 -4.29 -8.84 11.38
N ASP A 273 -4.23 -7.60 10.90
CA ASP A 273 -5.21 -6.55 11.21
C ASP A 273 -5.85 -5.93 9.96
N THR A 274 -5.41 -6.32 8.78
CA THR A 274 -6.03 -5.93 7.51
C THR A 274 -6.09 -7.13 6.57
N ILE A 275 -7.25 -7.37 5.96
CA ILE A 275 -7.49 -8.50 5.09
C ILE A 275 -7.88 -8.01 3.70
N VAL A 276 -7.05 -8.33 2.71
CA VAL A 276 -7.39 -8.13 1.31
C VAL A 276 -8.21 -9.33 0.83
N ALA A 277 -9.44 -9.07 0.41
CA ALA A 277 -10.34 -10.11 -0.11
C ALA A 277 -10.94 -9.69 -1.45
N GLY A 278 -10.81 -10.52 -2.45
CA GLY A 278 -11.37 -10.27 -3.79
C GLY A 278 -12.61 -11.09 -4.05
N SER A 279 -12.43 -12.29 -4.62
CA SER A 279 -13.54 -13.15 -5.04
C SER A 279 -14.51 -13.52 -3.91
N ALA A 280 -14.03 -13.66 -2.69
CA ALA A 280 -14.88 -13.98 -1.54
C ALA A 280 -15.97 -12.92 -1.33
N VAL A 281 -15.62 -11.64 -1.52
CA VAL A 281 -16.54 -10.51 -1.34
C VAL A 281 -17.35 -10.24 -2.61
N PHE A 282 -16.69 -10.05 -3.77
CA PHE A 282 -17.37 -9.58 -4.99
C PHE A 282 -18.24 -10.65 -5.68
N LYS A 283 -18.01 -11.94 -5.39
CA LYS A 283 -18.86 -13.05 -5.93
C LYS A 283 -19.94 -13.48 -4.96
N SER A 284 -20.02 -12.89 -3.78
CA SER A 284 -21.02 -13.22 -2.78
C SER A 284 -22.34 -12.52 -3.08
N ASP A 285 -23.44 -13.24 -2.87
CA ASP A 285 -24.77 -12.66 -2.86
C ASP A 285 -25.01 -11.77 -1.61
N ASP A 286 -24.30 -12.08 -0.50
CA ASP A 286 -24.32 -11.33 0.75
C ASP A 286 -22.90 -10.88 1.15
N PRO A 287 -22.37 -9.81 0.55
CA PRO A 287 -21.05 -9.31 0.88
C PRO A 287 -20.94 -8.77 2.31
N ALA A 288 -22.05 -8.30 2.91
CA ALA A 288 -22.04 -7.80 4.28
C ALA A 288 -21.77 -8.93 5.29
N ARG A 289 -22.38 -10.09 5.11
CA ARG A 289 -22.07 -11.28 5.91
C ARG A 289 -20.61 -11.70 5.76
N VAL A 290 -20.10 -11.72 4.51
CA VAL A 290 -18.71 -12.12 4.24
C VAL A 290 -17.73 -11.13 4.89
N ILE A 291 -17.97 -9.83 4.79
CA ILE A 291 -17.10 -8.82 5.38
C ILE A 291 -17.08 -8.95 6.92
N ARG A 292 -18.23 -9.16 7.57
CA ARG A 292 -18.28 -9.43 9.02
C ARG A 292 -17.51 -10.70 9.39
N ALA A 293 -17.68 -11.79 8.64
CA ALA A 293 -16.96 -13.03 8.89
C ALA A 293 -15.44 -12.86 8.72
N LEU A 294 -15.00 -12.12 7.69
CA LEU A 294 -13.59 -11.78 7.48
C LEU A 294 -13.03 -10.88 8.60
N LYS A 295 -13.85 -10.04 9.24
CA LYS A 295 -13.45 -9.28 10.44
C LYS A 295 -13.35 -10.14 11.69
N GLY A 296 -13.74 -11.42 11.62
CA GLY A 296 -13.78 -12.32 12.78
C GLY A 296 -15.01 -12.10 13.67
N GLU A 297 -15.96 -11.28 13.23
CA GLU A 297 -17.24 -11.07 13.91
C GLU A 297 -18.10 -12.33 13.73
N GLU A 298 -18.54 -12.93 14.82
CA GLU A 298 -19.45 -14.09 14.77
C GLU A 298 -20.80 -13.64 14.22
N GLY A 299 -21.10 -14.05 13.01
CA GLY A 299 -22.44 -13.97 12.48
C GLY A 299 -23.36 -14.80 13.36
N GLY A 300 -24.31 -14.20 14.02
CA GLY A 300 -25.41 -14.92 14.61
C GLY A 300 -26.00 -15.84 13.53
N VAL A 301 -25.85 -17.12 13.71
CA VAL A 301 -26.43 -18.14 12.82
C VAL A 301 -27.94 -17.97 12.91
N SER A 302 -28.52 -17.24 11.98
CA SER A 302 -29.94 -17.35 11.69
C SER A 302 -30.16 -18.78 11.17
N ASN A 303 -30.50 -19.65 12.08
CA ASN A 303 -30.91 -21.02 11.80
C ASN A 303 -32.29 -20.99 11.13
N LYS A 304 -32.37 -20.50 9.89
CA LYS A 304 -33.52 -20.75 9.02
C LYS A 304 -33.33 -22.15 8.50
N GLY A 305 -33.89 -23.10 9.27
CA GLY A 305 -33.98 -24.49 8.87
C GLY A 305 -34.56 -24.59 7.46
N HIS A 306 -33.79 -25.13 6.55
CA HIS A 306 -34.32 -25.62 5.29
C HIS A 306 -35.18 -26.86 5.61
N PRO A 307 -36.48 -26.88 5.27
CA PRO A 307 -37.25 -28.07 5.37
C PRO A 307 -36.68 -29.10 4.35
N ARG A 308 -36.28 -30.26 4.85
CA ARG A 308 -35.91 -31.40 3.96
C ARG A 308 -37.14 -31.78 3.16
N PRO A 309 -37.05 -31.93 1.83
CA PRO A 309 -38.13 -32.52 1.06
C PRO A 309 -38.30 -34.00 1.46
N ARG A 310 -39.56 -34.37 1.64
CA ARG A 310 -39.99 -35.78 1.88
C ARG A 310 -39.85 -36.61 0.62
#